data_a6e7ecf960dc6b85b254dd40d917cba2
#
_entry.id   a6e7ecf960dc6b85b254dd40d917cba2
#
_cell.length_a   1.000
_cell.length_b   1.000
_cell.length_c   1.000
_cell.angle_alpha   90.00
_cell.angle_beta   90.00
_cell.angle_gamma   90.00
#
_symmetry.space_group_name_H-M   'P 1'
#
loop_
_entity.id
_entity.type
_entity.pdbx_description
1 polymer ?
#
loop_
_entity_poly.entity_id
_entity_poly.type
_entity_poly.pdbx_seq_one_letter_code
_entity_poly.pdbx_strand_id
1 'polypeptide(L)'
;QYGEDAGHTDTRSDIYSLGATLYHLLTNKPPADAKQRFLKQDALVPPRTINPHISPVMERAILAAIGMHPDQRPPNVAAFRAMLHEKELSSVLVPLLPAKSEWKQALYENRRLFGLAAIFVLAATILTLV
;
A
#
# COMPACT_ATOMS: atom_id res chain seq x y z
N GLN A 1 44.44 5.40 15.57
CA GLN A 1 42.99 5.16 15.42
C GLN A 1 42.56 5.55 14.01
N TYR A 2 42.99 4.79 13.04
CA TYR A 2 42.51 4.83 11.66
C TYR A 2 42.14 3.40 11.33
N GLY A 3 40.86 3.07 11.23
CA GLY A 3 40.50 1.75 10.73
C GLY A 3 39.22 1.14 11.31
N GLU A 4 38.06 1.75 11.12
CA GLU A 4 36.79 1.02 11.27
C GLU A 4 35.65 1.51 10.33
N ASP A 5 35.93 2.42 9.40
CA ASP A 5 34.88 2.90 8.45
C ASP A 5 35.01 2.37 7.02
N ALA A 6 35.92 1.41 6.78
CA ALA A 6 36.09 0.84 5.44
C ALA A 6 35.40 -0.53 5.32
N GLY A 7 34.07 -0.57 5.29
CA GLY A 7 33.38 -1.83 5.05
C GLY A 7 31.88 -1.91 5.40
N HIS A 8 31.29 -0.87 5.93
CA HIS A 8 29.83 -0.83 6.01
C HIS A 8 29.25 -0.42 4.65
N THR A 9 29.17 -1.39 3.74
CA THR A 9 28.20 -1.26 2.64
C THR A 9 26.86 -0.97 3.29
N ASP A 10 26.33 0.23 3.08
CA ASP A 10 25.07 0.61 3.70
C ASP A 10 24.02 -0.40 3.27
N THR A 11 23.40 -1.09 4.22
CA THR A 11 22.35 -2.10 3.98
C THR A 11 21.27 -1.58 3.04
N ARG A 12 21.03 -0.27 3.03
CA ARG A 12 20.10 0.38 2.12
C ARG A 12 20.58 0.40 0.67
N SER A 13 21.90 0.34 0.44
CA SER A 13 22.48 0.19 -0.90
C SER A 13 22.30 -1.24 -1.43
N ASP A 14 22.40 -2.23 -0.56
CA ASP A 14 22.13 -3.62 -0.91
C ASP A 14 20.64 -3.82 -1.23
N ILE A 15 19.75 -3.18 -0.46
CA ILE A 15 18.31 -3.18 -0.72
C ILE A 15 17.99 -2.52 -2.06
N TYR A 16 18.66 -1.42 -2.41
CA TYR A 16 18.51 -0.79 -3.72
C TYR A 16 18.92 -1.75 -4.84
N SER A 17 20.06 -2.40 -4.71
CA SER A 17 20.57 -3.37 -5.69
C SER A 17 19.64 -4.56 -5.86
N LEU A 18 19.08 -5.06 -4.75
CA LEU A 18 18.06 -6.10 -4.75
C LEU A 18 16.79 -5.65 -5.47
N GLY A 19 16.29 -4.45 -5.15
CA GLY A 19 15.11 -3.87 -5.80
C GLY A 19 15.30 -3.66 -7.29
N ALA A 20 16.47 -3.16 -7.72
CA ALA A 20 16.80 -2.98 -9.13
C ALA A 20 16.90 -4.32 -9.87
N THR A 21 17.44 -5.35 -9.22
CA THR A 21 17.50 -6.71 -9.77
C THR A 21 16.09 -7.29 -9.95
N LEU A 22 15.23 -7.19 -8.93
CA LEU A 22 13.85 -7.64 -9.02
C LEU A 22 13.06 -6.90 -10.09
N TYR A 23 13.25 -5.58 -10.19
CA TYR A 23 12.64 -4.78 -11.26
C TYR A 23 13.04 -5.34 -12.62
N HIS A 24 14.35 -5.55 -12.85
CA HIS A 24 14.84 -6.06 -14.12
C HIS A 24 14.31 -7.47 -14.43
N LEU A 25 14.36 -8.38 -13.48
CA LEU A 25 13.90 -9.77 -13.66
C LEU A 25 12.39 -9.84 -14.01
N LEU A 26 11.57 -9.00 -13.39
CA LEU A 26 10.12 -9.05 -13.55
C LEU A 26 9.61 -8.25 -14.76
N THR A 27 10.38 -7.26 -15.23
CA THR A 27 10.00 -6.39 -16.35
C THR A 27 10.81 -6.64 -17.62
N ASN A 28 11.90 -7.40 -17.51
CA ASN A 28 12.93 -7.57 -18.55
C ASN A 28 13.53 -6.24 -19.04
N LYS A 29 13.50 -5.20 -18.18
CA LYS A 29 14.07 -3.87 -18.43
C LYS A 29 14.76 -3.37 -17.18
N PRO A 30 15.95 -2.72 -17.26
CA PRO A 30 16.55 -2.08 -16.10
C PRO A 30 15.70 -0.88 -15.68
N PRO A 31 15.65 -0.54 -14.37
CA PRO A 31 15.05 0.72 -13.94
C PRO A 31 15.85 1.90 -14.50
N ALA A 32 15.17 3.03 -14.71
CA ALA A 32 15.84 4.27 -15.11
C ALA A 32 16.93 4.64 -14.11
N ASP A 33 18.06 5.11 -14.61
CA ASP A 33 19.20 5.49 -13.78
C ASP A 33 18.92 6.74 -12.92
N ALA A 34 19.75 6.97 -11.89
CA ALA A 34 19.56 8.08 -10.96
C ALA A 34 19.55 9.44 -11.67
N LYS A 35 20.39 9.62 -12.71
CA LYS A 35 20.46 10.88 -13.47
C LYS A 35 19.17 11.12 -14.24
N GLN A 36 18.66 10.12 -14.92
CA GLN A 36 17.39 10.20 -15.65
C GLN A 36 16.23 10.53 -14.70
N ARG A 37 16.17 9.86 -13.56
CA ARG A 37 15.13 10.08 -12.53
C ARG A 37 15.22 11.44 -11.85
N PHE A 38 16.43 11.99 -11.72
CA PHE A 38 16.63 13.35 -11.21
C PHE A 38 16.16 14.41 -12.20
N LEU A 39 16.45 14.22 -13.49
CA LEU A 39 16.06 15.17 -14.54
C LEU A 39 14.57 15.07 -14.91
N LYS A 40 13.96 13.91 -14.75
CA LYS A 40 12.60 13.63 -15.17
C LYS A 40 11.92 12.75 -14.11
N GLN A 41 10.97 13.33 -13.37
CA GLN A 41 10.30 12.65 -12.24
C GLN A 41 9.52 11.39 -12.66
N ASP A 42 9.04 11.32 -13.90
CA ASP A 42 8.31 10.19 -14.48
C ASP A 42 9.20 9.21 -15.26
N ALA A 43 10.54 9.33 -15.17
CA ALA A 43 11.46 8.43 -15.86
C ALA A 43 11.35 6.97 -15.39
N LEU A 44 11.00 6.74 -14.13
CA LEU A 44 10.82 5.40 -13.58
C LEU A 44 9.39 4.90 -13.89
N VAL A 45 9.29 3.99 -14.85
CA VAL A 45 8.01 3.36 -15.19
C VAL A 45 7.63 2.35 -14.09
N PRO A 46 6.42 2.39 -13.53
CA PRO A 46 5.97 1.39 -12.57
C PRO A 46 6.04 -0.03 -13.14
N PRO A 47 6.53 -1.03 -12.39
CA PRO A 47 6.69 -2.40 -12.88
C PRO A 47 5.41 -3.00 -13.47
N ARG A 48 4.25 -2.74 -12.89
CA ARG A 48 2.96 -3.26 -13.37
C ARG A 48 2.48 -2.64 -14.67
N THR A 49 2.95 -1.45 -15.02
CA THR A 49 2.70 -0.85 -16.34
C THR A 49 3.38 -1.64 -17.45
N ILE A 50 4.52 -2.28 -17.15
CA ILE A 50 5.28 -3.11 -18.09
C ILE A 50 4.77 -4.54 -18.06
N ASN A 51 4.55 -5.10 -16.86
CA ASN A 51 4.07 -6.45 -16.64
C ASN A 51 2.90 -6.47 -15.64
N PRO A 52 1.65 -6.50 -16.12
CA PRO A 52 0.44 -6.49 -15.28
C PRO A 52 0.29 -7.69 -14.34
N HIS A 53 1.05 -8.79 -14.57
CA HIS A 53 1.03 -9.97 -13.72
C HIS A 53 1.75 -9.78 -12.39
N ILE A 54 2.54 -8.72 -12.24
CA ILE A 54 3.19 -8.38 -10.97
C ILE A 54 2.11 -7.99 -9.95
N SER A 55 2.19 -8.57 -8.75
CA SER A 55 1.24 -8.21 -7.69
C SER A 55 1.45 -6.77 -7.21
N PRO A 56 0.38 -6.08 -6.73
CA PRO A 56 0.52 -4.72 -6.17
C PRO A 56 1.50 -4.65 -5.00
N VAL A 57 1.58 -5.71 -4.20
CA VAL A 57 2.51 -5.83 -3.07
C VAL A 57 3.96 -5.83 -3.55
N MET A 58 4.25 -6.66 -4.56
CA MET A 58 5.59 -6.75 -5.15
C MET A 58 6.00 -5.42 -5.79
N GLU A 59 5.11 -4.76 -6.53
CA GLU A 59 5.37 -3.45 -7.10
C GLU A 59 5.74 -2.42 -6.05
N ARG A 60 4.94 -2.31 -4.96
CA ARG A 60 5.23 -1.38 -3.85
C ARG A 60 6.58 -1.66 -3.20
N ALA A 61 6.89 -2.93 -2.94
CA ALA A 61 8.16 -3.33 -2.35
C ALA A 61 9.36 -2.96 -3.23
N ILE A 62 9.26 -3.23 -4.54
CA ILE A 62 10.31 -2.88 -5.52
C ILE A 62 10.49 -1.35 -5.57
N LEU A 63 9.42 -0.58 -5.73
CA LEU A 63 9.48 0.87 -5.81
C LEU A 63 10.05 1.51 -4.54
N ALA A 64 9.71 0.98 -3.36
CA ALA A 64 10.32 1.41 -2.10
C ALA A 64 11.81 1.08 -2.05
N ALA A 65 12.22 -0.12 -2.47
CA ALA A 65 13.62 -0.52 -2.45
C ALA A 65 14.52 0.34 -3.36
N ILE A 66 14.00 0.74 -4.54
CA ILE A 66 14.71 1.60 -5.49
C ILE A 66 14.46 3.11 -5.27
N GLY A 67 14.00 3.51 -4.09
CA GLY A 67 13.85 4.91 -3.69
C GLY A 67 15.12 5.73 -3.93
N MET A 68 14.99 6.98 -4.41
CA MET A 68 16.15 7.83 -4.73
C MET A 68 16.97 8.15 -3.47
N HIS A 69 16.30 8.56 -2.39
CA HIS A 69 16.96 8.81 -1.11
C HIS A 69 17.04 7.52 -0.28
N PRO A 70 18.19 7.25 0.36
CA PRO A 70 18.35 6.09 1.24
C PRO A 70 17.27 5.99 2.32
N ASP A 71 16.80 7.12 2.86
CA ASP A 71 15.78 7.18 3.91
C ASP A 71 14.38 6.76 3.43
N GLN A 72 14.14 6.76 2.13
CA GLN A 72 12.90 6.27 1.53
C GLN A 72 12.89 4.75 1.38
N ARG A 73 14.07 4.11 1.52
CA ARG A 73 14.23 2.67 1.35
C ARG A 73 13.97 1.93 2.66
N PRO A 74 13.55 0.68 2.61
CA PRO A 74 13.49 -0.15 3.79
C PRO A 74 14.84 -0.16 4.52
N PRO A 75 14.86 -0.01 5.85
CA PRO A 75 16.11 0.14 6.60
C PRO A 75 16.96 -1.15 6.63
N ASN A 76 16.33 -2.30 6.41
CA ASN A 76 16.98 -3.61 6.42
C ASN A 76 16.16 -4.65 5.65
N VAL A 77 16.77 -5.81 5.41
CA VAL A 77 16.15 -6.92 4.67
C VAL A 77 14.88 -7.44 5.37
N ALA A 78 14.82 -7.40 6.70
CA ALA A 78 13.63 -7.83 7.46
C ALA A 78 12.44 -6.91 7.16
N ALA A 79 12.65 -5.59 7.12
CA ALA A 79 11.63 -4.62 6.74
C ALA A 79 11.17 -4.81 5.28
N PHE A 80 12.11 -5.03 4.35
CA PHE A 80 11.76 -5.32 2.97
C PHE A 80 10.94 -6.62 2.84
N ARG A 81 11.34 -7.67 3.55
CA ARG A 81 10.60 -8.94 3.59
C ARG A 81 9.18 -8.76 4.17
N ALA A 82 9.03 -7.96 5.23
CA ALA A 82 7.72 -7.68 5.82
C ALA A 82 6.77 -7.04 4.80
N MET A 83 7.25 -6.12 3.95
CA MET A 83 6.46 -5.52 2.87
C MET A 83 5.93 -6.57 1.88
N LEU A 84 6.70 -7.63 1.59
CA LEU A 84 6.28 -8.70 0.69
C LEU A 84 5.20 -9.60 1.30
N HIS A 85 5.14 -9.70 2.63
CA HIS A 85 4.15 -10.49 3.38
C HIS A 85 2.90 -9.70 3.80
N GLU A 86 2.84 -8.39 3.53
CA GLU A 86 1.72 -7.51 3.92
C GLU A 86 0.35 -8.00 3.41
N LYS A 87 0.33 -8.76 2.33
CA LYS A 87 -0.90 -9.32 1.75
C LYS A 87 -1.59 -10.33 2.66
N GLU A 88 -0.85 -11.08 3.48
CA GLU A 88 -1.44 -12.09 4.37
C GLU A 88 -2.23 -11.41 5.50
N LEU A 89 -1.72 -10.33 6.07
CA LEU A 89 -2.44 -9.56 7.09
C LEU A 89 -3.66 -8.83 6.51
N SER A 90 -3.53 -8.26 5.30
CA SER A 90 -4.65 -7.54 4.66
C SER A 90 -5.78 -8.49 4.26
N SER A 91 -5.48 -9.71 3.85
CA SER A 91 -6.51 -10.71 3.49
C SER A 91 -7.23 -11.28 4.70
N VAL A 92 -6.59 -11.27 5.88
CA VAL A 92 -7.20 -11.72 7.14
C VAL A 92 -8.04 -10.62 7.80
N LEU A 93 -7.67 -9.35 7.65
CA LEU A 93 -8.37 -8.21 8.27
C LEU A 93 -9.55 -7.66 7.44
N VAL A 94 -9.55 -7.87 6.11
CA VAL A 94 -10.63 -7.39 5.23
C VAL A 94 -11.99 -8.02 5.53
N PRO A 95 -12.12 -9.29 6.00
CA PRO A 95 -13.44 -9.82 6.37
C PRO A 95 -14.02 -9.25 7.67
N LEU A 96 -13.24 -8.54 8.49
CA LEU A 96 -13.69 -8.00 9.78
C LEU A 96 -14.27 -6.58 9.68
N LEU A 97 -14.09 -5.90 8.55
CA LEU A 97 -14.69 -4.60 8.30
C LEU A 97 -15.69 -4.73 7.15
N PRO A 98 -16.99 -4.45 7.36
CA PRO A 98 -17.96 -4.49 6.27
C PRO A 98 -17.53 -3.52 5.17
N ALA A 99 -17.51 -3.97 3.92
CA ALA A 99 -17.15 -3.15 2.79
C ALA A 99 -18.04 -1.90 2.77
N LYS A 100 -17.44 -0.73 2.51
CA LYS A 100 -18.11 0.59 2.53
C LYS A 100 -19.37 0.68 1.64
N SER A 101 -19.59 -0.31 0.78
CA SER A 101 -20.80 -0.44 -0.06
C SER A 101 -21.94 -1.18 0.63
N GLU A 102 -21.67 -2.05 1.60
CA GLU A 102 -22.69 -2.92 2.18
C GLU A 102 -23.66 -2.18 3.09
N TRP A 103 -23.22 -1.13 3.79
CA TRP A 103 -24.15 -0.38 4.63
C TRP A 103 -25.08 0.56 3.84
N LYS A 104 -24.74 0.96 2.63
CA LYS A 104 -25.72 1.61 1.76
C LYS A 104 -26.83 0.64 1.36
N GLN A 105 -26.46 -0.60 1.08
CA GLN A 105 -27.40 -1.66 0.75
C GLN A 105 -28.23 -2.06 1.98
N ALA A 106 -27.62 -2.22 3.15
CA ALA A 106 -28.30 -2.48 4.41
C ALA A 106 -29.28 -1.36 4.81
N LEU A 107 -28.93 -0.09 4.59
CA LEU A 107 -29.82 1.04 4.78
C LEU A 107 -31.00 1.00 3.79
N TYR A 108 -30.75 0.62 2.55
CA TYR A 108 -31.81 0.54 1.52
C TYR A 108 -32.76 -0.62 1.78
N GLU A 109 -32.26 -1.77 2.17
CA GLU A 109 -33.08 -2.96 2.54
C GLU A 109 -33.92 -2.71 3.81
N ASN A 110 -33.37 -1.98 4.78
CA ASN A 110 -34.05 -1.69 6.05
C ASN A 110 -34.81 -0.37 6.07
N ARG A 111 -34.97 0.32 4.93
CA ARG A 111 -35.66 1.64 4.87
C ARG A 111 -37.06 1.63 5.47
N ARG A 112 -37.77 0.50 5.38
CA ARG A 112 -39.11 0.35 5.97
C ARG A 112 -39.07 0.34 7.49
N LEU A 113 -38.06 -0.31 8.09
CA LEU A 113 -37.86 -0.34 9.55
C LEU A 113 -37.49 1.04 10.08
N PHE A 114 -36.63 1.75 9.37
CA PHE A 114 -36.25 3.14 9.72
C PHE A 114 -37.45 4.09 9.58
N GLY A 115 -38.31 3.90 8.57
CA GLY A 115 -39.56 4.65 8.42
C GLY A 115 -40.50 4.43 9.57
N LEU A 116 -40.72 3.19 10.01
CA LEU A 116 -41.54 2.85 11.16
C LEU A 116 -40.98 3.41 12.47
N ALA A 117 -39.66 3.32 12.68
CA ALA A 117 -39.04 3.90 13.85
C ALA A 117 -39.19 5.43 13.91
N ALA A 118 -39.04 6.13 12.79
CA ALA A 118 -39.28 7.56 12.70
C ALA A 118 -40.72 7.96 13.03
N ILE A 119 -41.72 7.19 12.56
CA ILE A 119 -43.12 7.40 12.88
C ILE A 119 -43.37 7.20 14.37
N PHE A 120 -42.79 6.14 14.99
CA PHE A 120 -42.90 5.90 16.42
C PHE A 120 -42.31 7.02 17.28
N VAL A 121 -41.14 7.55 16.89
CA VAL A 121 -40.53 8.68 17.59
C VAL A 121 -41.37 9.94 17.46
N LEU A 122 -41.93 10.22 16.27
CA LEU A 122 -42.84 11.35 16.06
C LEU A 122 -44.12 11.23 16.88
N ALA A 123 -44.73 10.06 16.92
CA ALA A 123 -45.92 9.80 17.72
C ALA A 123 -45.63 9.97 19.23
N ALA A 124 -44.49 9.47 19.72
CA ALA A 124 -44.10 9.62 21.11
C ALA A 124 -43.84 11.09 21.50
N THR A 125 -43.22 11.89 20.60
CA THR A 125 -42.98 13.33 20.85
C THR A 125 -44.28 14.13 20.86
N ILE A 126 -45.27 13.79 20.02
CA ILE A 126 -46.57 14.46 20.03
C ILE A 126 -47.33 14.10 21.32
N LEU A 127 -47.25 12.84 21.79
CA LEU A 127 -47.93 12.42 23.02
C LEU A 127 -47.35 13.04 24.29
N THR A 128 -46.06 13.47 24.28
CA THR A 128 -45.42 14.14 25.41
C THR A 128 -45.61 15.65 25.41
N LEU A 129 -46.14 16.23 24.31
CA LEU A 129 -46.37 17.69 24.17
C LEU A 129 -47.88 18.06 24.37
N VAL A 130 -48.74 17.08 24.50
CA VAL A 130 -50.17 17.23 24.81
C VAL A 130 -50.43 16.78 26.24
#